data_b790d305a5d11bbdfafd4855aadf0f9e
#
_entry.id   b790d305a5d11bbdfafd4855aadf0f9e
#
_cell.length_a   1.000
_cell.length_b   1.000
_cell.length_c   1.000
_cell.angle_alpha   90.00
_cell.angle_beta   90.00
_cell.angle_gamma   90.00
#
_symmetry.space_group_name_H-M   'P 1'
#
loop_
_entity.id
_entity.type
_entity.pdbx_description
1 polymer ?
#
loop_
_entity_poly.entity_id
_entity_poly.type
_entity_poly.pdbx_seq_one_letter_code
_entity_poly.pdbx_strand_id
1 'polypeptide(L)'
;METTEIVRGNDGAKNSATRGTLSEMRSRHPSRMEPIHWIPPDSSALLDVGCNVGELLKDCRIRYPKMHLAGIDINRSSIEKARTKLPGADIQQGHGFQLPFPDNQFECVTCIEVIEHVPQEYRPLLMSEMRRVLAPGGRLVLRCPHAGLFSWLDAQNFRFRFPRLYKKLVRDGNRDKYYKDAEEELVWHHHFKHQELIELAGSGWEIEACQFGGLILFPITDILRWPFYRLKRTNNFVVRGLEKIAGWELAIDFGKSSFGILLVLRKQ
;
A
#
# COMPACT_ATOMS: atom_id res chain seq x y z
N MET A 1 11.61 67.74 -16.16
CA MET A 1 11.06 66.65 -16.94
C MET A 1 11.93 65.44 -16.69
N GLU A 2 11.62 64.67 -15.62
CA GLU A 2 12.30 63.45 -15.29
C GLU A 2 11.25 62.32 -15.41
N THR A 3 11.48 61.43 -16.31
CA THR A 3 10.65 60.25 -16.54
C THR A 3 11.08 59.12 -15.63
N THR A 4 10.23 58.82 -14.67
CA THR A 4 10.40 57.69 -13.73
C THR A 4 10.15 56.37 -14.44
N GLU A 5 11.19 55.57 -14.66
CA GLU A 5 11.08 54.17 -15.10
C GLU A 5 10.58 53.29 -13.97
N ILE A 6 9.44 52.65 -14.20
CA ILE A 6 8.88 51.63 -13.31
C ILE A 6 9.57 50.30 -13.67
N VAL A 7 10.47 49.87 -12.77
CA VAL A 7 11.04 48.52 -12.81
C VAL A 7 9.95 47.50 -12.41
N ARG A 8 9.44 46.77 -13.38
CA ARG A 8 8.60 45.59 -13.14
C ARG A 8 9.46 44.45 -12.66
N GLY A 9 9.35 44.11 -11.38
CA GLY A 9 9.92 42.90 -10.80
C GLY A 9 9.36 41.66 -11.51
N ASN A 10 10.27 40.84 -11.99
CA ASN A 10 9.97 39.58 -12.69
C ASN A 10 9.98 38.44 -11.65
N ASP A 11 8.86 38.30 -10.90
CA ASP A 11 8.65 37.17 -9.99
C ASP A 11 8.04 36.00 -10.74
N GLY A 12 8.88 35.38 -11.57
CA GLY A 12 8.56 34.19 -12.36
C GLY A 12 9.58 33.06 -12.11
N ALA A 13 9.90 32.76 -10.86
CA ALA A 13 10.53 31.48 -10.52
C ALA A 13 9.49 30.38 -10.68
N LYS A 14 9.28 29.93 -11.93
CA LYS A 14 8.56 28.72 -12.23
C LYS A 14 9.32 27.57 -11.62
N ASN A 15 8.76 26.98 -10.57
CA ASN A 15 9.08 25.66 -10.06
C ASN A 15 8.92 24.65 -11.22
N SER A 16 9.95 24.48 -12.04
CA SER A 16 10.07 23.42 -13.04
C SER A 16 10.63 22.17 -12.37
N ALA A 17 9.93 21.66 -11.32
CA ALA A 17 10.00 20.25 -11.03
C ALA A 17 9.48 19.55 -12.28
N THR A 18 10.36 18.91 -13.03
CA THR A 18 10.07 18.10 -14.22
C THR A 18 9.02 17.05 -13.84
N ARG A 19 7.75 17.41 -14.01
CA ARG A 19 6.64 16.46 -13.94
C ARG A 19 6.73 15.63 -15.20
N GLY A 20 7.44 14.49 -15.12
CA GLY A 20 7.32 13.46 -16.14
C GLY A 20 5.84 13.14 -16.34
N THR A 21 5.43 12.87 -17.56
CA THR A 21 4.04 12.47 -17.83
C THR A 21 3.77 11.12 -17.13
N LEU A 22 2.52 10.87 -16.70
CA LEU A 22 2.16 9.57 -16.11
C LEU A 22 2.55 8.38 -17.00
N SER A 23 2.59 8.57 -18.34
CA SER A 23 3.04 7.56 -19.29
C SER A 23 4.53 7.24 -19.18
N GLU A 24 5.38 8.21 -18.85
CA GLU A 24 6.83 8.02 -18.65
C GLU A 24 7.15 7.32 -17.33
N MET A 25 6.29 7.49 -16.32
CA MET A 25 6.44 6.86 -15.00
C MET A 25 5.95 5.41 -14.96
N ARG A 26 5.39 4.87 -16.05
CA ARG A 26 4.81 3.53 -16.11
C ARG A 26 5.81 2.51 -16.67
N SER A 27 6.11 1.49 -15.87
CA SER A 27 6.89 0.35 -16.33
C SER A 27 6.01 -0.65 -17.10
N ARG A 28 6.57 -1.27 -18.14
CA ARG A 28 5.93 -2.37 -18.87
C ARG A 28 6.31 -3.76 -18.33
N HIS A 29 7.08 -3.81 -17.24
CA HIS A 29 7.51 -5.08 -16.65
C HIS A 29 6.31 -5.85 -16.06
N PRO A 30 6.17 -7.18 -16.30
CA PRO A 30 5.03 -7.96 -15.80
C PRO A 30 4.83 -7.92 -14.28
N SER A 31 5.93 -7.81 -13.51
CA SER A 31 5.88 -7.73 -12.04
C SER A 31 5.83 -6.31 -11.47
N ARG A 32 5.48 -5.31 -12.29
CA ARG A 32 5.46 -3.91 -11.88
C ARG A 32 4.55 -3.59 -10.69
N MET A 33 3.54 -4.41 -10.45
CA MET A 33 2.62 -4.27 -9.31
C MET A 33 3.10 -5.04 -8.06
N GLU A 34 4.21 -5.77 -8.14
CA GLU A 34 4.78 -6.49 -7.00
C GLU A 34 5.76 -5.58 -6.24
N PRO A 35 5.51 -5.29 -4.96
CA PRO A 35 6.31 -4.35 -4.18
C PRO A 35 7.79 -4.69 -4.10
N ILE A 36 8.12 -6.00 -4.05
CA ILE A 36 9.50 -6.48 -3.89
C ILE A 36 10.43 -6.03 -5.03
N HIS A 37 9.92 -5.77 -6.23
CA HIS A 37 10.70 -5.30 -7.37
C HIS A 37 11.09 -3.82 -7.26
N TRP A 38 10.45 -3.08 -6.35
CA TRP A 38 10.71 -1.66 -6.12
C TRP A 38 11.59 -1.41 -4.90
N ILE A 39 11.87 -2.46 -4.12
CA ILE A 39 12.80 -2.39 -2.98
C ILE A 39 14.23 -2.32 -3.53
N PRO A 40 15.01 -1.28 -3.23
CA PRO A 40 16.39 -1.19 -3.69
C PRO A 40 17.23 -2.32 -3.09
N PRO A 41 17.98 -3.09 -3.91
CA PRO A 41 18.71 -4.26 -3.44
C PRO A 41 19.90 -3.93 -2.53
N ASP A 42 20.37 -2.70 -2.58
CA ASP A 42 21.47 -2.14 -1.80
C ASP A 42 21.02 -1.46 -0.51
N SER A 43 19.71 -1.42 -0.24
CA SER A 43 19.19 -0.90 1.03
C SER A 43 19.70 -1.73 2.20
N SER A 44 20.23 -1.06 3.22
CA SER A 44 20.70 -1.70 4.48
C SER A 44 19.53 -2.00 5.41
N ALA A 45 18.45 -1.20 5.36
CA ALA A 45 17.28 -1.34 6.25
C ALA A 45 15.94 -1.10 5.53
N LEU A 46 14.95 -1.95 5.82
CA LEU A 46 13.57 -1.88 5.33
C LEU A 46 12.58 -1.94 6.48
N LEU A 47 11.58 -1.07 6.44
CA LEU A 47 10.39 -1.14 7.29
C LEU A 47 9.15 -1.51 6.47
N ASP A 48 8.39 -2.51 6.92
CA ASP A 48 7.08 -2.86 6.35
C ASP A 48 5.97 -2.40 7.30
N VAL A 49 5.22 -1.38 6.88
CA VAL A 49 4.10 -0.81 7.64
C VAL A 49 2.83 -1.58 7.28
N GLY A 50 2.20 -2.22 8.29
CA GLY A 50 1.12 -3.18 8.09
C GLY A 50 1.66 -4.55 7.67
N CYS A 51 2.74 -5.00 8.31
CA CYS A 51 3.47 -6.20 7.89
C CYS A 51 2.68 -7.52 8.07
N ASN A 52 1.54 -7.49 8.74
CA ASN A 52 0.71 -8.67 9.02
C ASN A 52 1.56 -9.84 9.54
N VAL A 53 1.46 -11.02 8.95
CA VAL A 53 2.23 -12.23 9.33
C VAL A 53 3.64 -12.27 8.71
N GLY A 54 4.12 -11.18 8.13
CA GLY A 54 5.49 -10.99 7.64
C GLY A 54 5.82 -11.67 6.30
N GLU A 55 4.86 -11.88 5.39
CA GLU A 55 5.15 -12.56 4.12
C GLU A 55 6.10 -11.75 3.22
N LEU A 56 5.87 -10.42 3.06
CA LEU A 56 6.78 -9.56 2.29
C LEU A 56 8.18 -9.54 2.91
N LEU A 57 8.28 -9.41 4.23
CA LEU A 57 9.56 -9.42 4.94
C LEU A 57 10.29 -10.77 4.81
N LYS A 58 9.55 -11.89 4.76
CA LYS A 58 10.12 -13.22 4.50
C LYS A 58 10.74 -13.30 3.10
N ASP A 59 10.05 -12.78 2.09
CA ASP A 59 10.56 -12.74 0.72
C ASP A 59 11.80 -11.82 0.62
N CYS A 60 11.78 -10.69 1.34
CA CYS A 60 12.93 -9.81 1.48
C CYS A 60 14.12 -10.51 2.16
N ARG A 61 13.89 -11.30 3.22
CA ARG A 61 14.94 -12.08 3.90
C ARG A 61 15.63 -13.06 2.98
N ILE A 62 14.85 -13.70 2.09
CA ILE A 62 15.39 -14.65 1.10
C ILE A 62 16.20 -13.91 0.03
N ARG A 63 15.67 -12.79 -0.46
CA ARG A 63 16.28 -12.04 -1.57
C ARG A 63 17.45 -11.16 -1.13
N TYR A 64 17.36 -10.58 0.07
CA TYR A 64 18.29 -9.61 0.63
C TYR A 64 18.72 -10.04 2.06
N PRO A 65 19.54 -11.11 2.21
CA PRO A 65 19.79 -11.74 3.50
C PRO A 65 20.53 -10.83 4.51
N LYS A 66 21.21 -9.78 4.04
CA LYS A 66 21.94 -8.82 4.88
C LYS A 66 21.11 -7.60 5.29
N MET A 67 19.93 -7.42 4.68
CA MET A 67 19.06 -6.29 4.96
C MET A 67 18.50 -6.39 6.37
N HIS A 68 18.58 -5.31 7.14
CA HIS A 68 17.88 -5.18 8.41
C HIS A 68 16.37 -5.04 8.12
N LEU A 69 15.57 -5.95 8.68
CA LEU A 69 14.14 -5.97 8.45
C LEU A 69 13.40 -5.56 9.71
N ALA A 70 12.51 -4.58 9.57
CA ALA A 70 11.56 -4.17 10.59
C ALA A 70 10.12 -4.27 10.06
N GLY A 71 9.17 -4.47 10.95
CA GLY A 71 7.76 -4.51 10.61
C GLY A 71 6.88 -4.02 11.75
N ILE A 72 5.77 -3.39 11.41
CA ILE A 72 4.76 -2.95 12.37
C ILE A 72 3.37 -3.34 11.89
N ASP A 73 2.54 -3.80 12.81
CA ASP A 73 1.12 -4.09 12.56
C ASP A 73 0.33 -3.91 13.86
N ILE A 74 -0.93 -3.54 13.77
CA ILE A 74 -1.81 -3.40 14.94
C ILE A 74 -2.26 -4.76 15.48
N ASN A 75 -2.32 -5.79 14.62
CA ASN A 75 -2.83 -7.11 14.97
C ASN A 75 -1.80 -7.94 15.72
N ARG A 76 -1.99 -8.08 17.03
CA ARG A 76 -1.12 -8.84 17.92
C ARG A 76 -0.89 -10.28 17.46
N SER A 77 -1.95 -10.98 17.04
CA SER A 77 -1.84 -12.38 16.57
C SER A 77 -1.00 -12.51 15.29
N SER A 78 -1.06 -11.52 14.40
CA SER A 78 -0.22 -11.45 13.20
C SER A 78 1.25 -11.22 13.58
N ILE A 79 1.51 -10.29 14.48
CA ILE A 79 2.86 -9.97 14.99
C ILE A 79 3.53 -11.17 15.64
N GLU A 80 2.82 -11.93 16.47
CA GLU A 80 3.36 -13.16 17.10
C GLU A 80 3.79 -14.19 16.04
N LYS A 81 2.99 -14.35 14.98
CA LYS A 81 3.34 -15.23 13.84
C LYS A 81 4.52 -14.70 13.05
N ALA A 82 4.56 -13.38 12.78
CA ALA A 82 5.67 -12.76 12.08
C ALA A 82 6.99 -12.91 12.82
N ARG A 83 7.00 -12.69 14.14
CA ARG A 83 8.18 -12.92 15.02
C ARG A 83 8.69 -14.35 14.96
N THR A 84 7.76 -15.32 14.96
CA THR A 84 8.11 -16.76 14.86
C THR A 84 8.73 -17.09 13.50
N LYS A 85 8.23 -16.50 12.40
CA LYS A 85 8.75 -16.73 11.05
C LYS A 85 10.07 -16.03 10.75
N LEU A 86 10.31 -14.90 11.38
CA LEU A 86 11.40 -13.97 11.06
C LEU A 86 12.27 -13.69 12.30
N PRO A 87 12.93 -14.71 12.86
CA PRO A 87 13.85 -14.49 13.98
C PRO A 87 14.94 -13.47 13.56
N GLY A 88 15.18 -12.48 14.43
CA GLY A 88 16.13 -11.41 14.18
C GLY A 88 15.60 -10.23 13.34
N ALA A 89 14.33 -10.20 12.94
CA ALA A 89 13.67 -8.98 12.46
C ALA A 89 13.07 -8.19 13.63
N ASP A 90 13.08 -6.86 13.53
CA ASP A 90 12.43 -5.99 14.53
C ASP A 90 10.94 -5.86 14.21
N ILE A 91 10.13 -6.76 14.79
CA ILE A 91 8.68 -6.80 14.56
C ILE A 91 7.94 -6.24 15.76
N GLN A 92 7.21 -5.14 15.58
CA GLN A 92 6.54 -4.42 16.67
C GLN A 92 5.03 -4.36 16.45
N GLN A 93 4.27 -4.35 17.55
CA GLN A 93 2.84 -4.04 17.51
C GLN A 93 2.63 -2.54 17.66
N GLY A 94 1.85 -1.93 16.79
CA GLY A 94 1.56 -0.50 16.85
C GLY A 94 0.85 0.04 15.62
N HIS A 95 0.54 1.33 15.66
CA HIS A 95 -0.12 2.03 14.56
C HIS A 95 0.90 2.62 13.59
N GLY A 96 0.64 2.53 12.28
CA GLY A 96 1.50 3.10 11.25
C GLY A 96 1.58 4.64 11.28
N PHE A 97 0.62 5.30 11.90
CA PHE A 97 0.62 6.76 12.09
C PHE A 97 1.33 7.22 13.39
N GLN A 98 1.97 6.31 14.11
CA GLN A 98 2.82 6.56 15.28
C GLN A 98 3.92 5.49 15.33
N LEU A 99 4.93 5.65 14.47
CA LEU A 99 5.99 4.66 14.30
C LEU A 99 7.00 4.74 15.44
N PRO A 100 7.29 3.62 16.16
CA PRO A 100 8.24 3.58 17.26
C PRO A 100 9.70 3.50 16.79
N PHE A 101 10.01 4.13 15.67
CA PHE A 101 11.34 4.13 15.05
C PHE A 101 11.88 5.56 14.96
N PRO A 102 13.21 5.76 15.10
CA PRO A 102 13.83 7.07 14.95
C PRO A 102 13.73 7.62 13.53
N ASP A 103 13.98 8.92 13.42
CA ASP A 103 14.05 9.62 12.14
C ASP A 103 15.15 9.06 11.27
N ASN A 104 14.92 9.00 9.95
CA ASN A 104 15.92 8.66 8.93
C ASN A 104 16.60 7.29 9.11
N GLN A 105 15.90 6.31 9.70
CA GLN A 105 16.45 4.99 9.98
C GLN A 105 16.43 4.05 8.77
N PHE A 106 15.48 4.18 7.86
CA PHE A 106 15.24 3.22 6.79
C PHE A 106 15.52 3.81 5.42
N GLU A 107 16.19 3.07 4.53
CA GLU A 107 16.33 3.44 3.13
C GLU A 107 15.13 3.03 2.29
N CYS A 108 14.33 2.08 2.78
CA CYS A 108 13.08 1.69 2.14
C CYS A 108 11.97 1.51 3.17
N VAL A 109 10.77 2.01 2.85
CA VAL A 109 9.53 1.74 3.60
C VAL A 109 8.52 1.18 2.62
N THR A 110 7.83 0.12 3.01
CA THR A 110 6.70 -0.44 2.28
C THR A 110 5.40 -0.22 3.06
N CYS A 111 4.30 0.05 2.34
CA CYS A 111 2.95 0.16 2.88
C CYS A 111 1.97 -0.43 1.86
N ILE A 112 1.60 -1.70 2.06
CA ILE A 112 0.94 -2.52 1.05
C ILE A 112 -0.41 -2.97 1.56
N GLU A 113 -1.50 -2.50 0.91
CA GLU A 113 -2.89 -2.80 1.28
C GLU A 113 -3.18 -2.43 2.75
N VAL A 114 -2.79 -1.20 3.16
CA VAL A 114 -2.93 -0.68 4.53
C VAL A 114 -3.67 0.64 4.59
N ILE A 115 -3.26 1.62 3.76
CA ILE A 115 -3.76 3.00 3.84
C ILE A 115 -5.28 3.11 3.65
N GLU A 116 -5.87 2.19 2.90
CA GLU A 116 -7.32 2.07 2.68
C GLU A 116 -8.10 1.71 3.94
N HIS A 117 -7.43 1.06 4.91
CA HIS A 117 -7.99 0.71 6.21
C HIS A 117 -7.81 1.80 7.27
N VAL A 118 -6.94 2.77 7.00
CA VAL A 118 -6.67 3.88 7.94
C VAL A 118 -7.78 4.92 7.86
N PRO A 119 -8.39 5.35 8.97
CA PRO A 119 -9.36 6.43 8.99
C PRO A 119 -8.81 7.70 8.32
N GLN A 120 -9.67 8.42 7.62
CA GLN A 120 -9.25 9.54 6.76
C GLN A 120 -8.42 10.59 7.50
N GLU A 121 -8.77 10.88 8.74
CA GLU A 121 -8.09 11.85 9.60
C GLU A 121 -6.64 11.46 9.96
N TYR A 122 -6.32 10.16 9.97
CA TYR A 122 -4.96 9.66 10.30
C TYR A 122 -4.08 9.41 9.08
N ARG A 123 -4.62 9.44 7.86
CA ARG A 123 -3.84 9.20 6.62
C ARG A 123 -2.70 10.20 6.42
N PRO A 124 -2.88 11.52 6.68
CA PRO A 124 -1.77 12.48 6.62
C PRO A 124 -0.67 12.17 7.64
N LEU A 125 -1.04 11.73 8.86
CA LEU A 125 -0.07 11.33 9.89
C LEU A 125 0.69 10.08 9.47
N LEU A 126 0.01 9.07 8.89
CA LEU A 126 0.64 7.87 8.34
C LEU A 126 1.71 8.24 7.30
N MET A 127 1.37 9.12 6.33
CA MET A 127 2.31 9.58 5.31
C MET A 127 3.48 10.35 5.91
N SER A 128 3.22 11.19 6.90
CA SER A 128 4.24 11.96 7.63
C SER A 128 5.21 11.06 8.40
N GLU A 129 4.71 10.06 9.11
CA GLU A 129 5.52 9.11 9.87
C GLU A 129 6.41 8.26 8.95
N MET A 130 5.84 7.71 7.85
CA MET A 130 6.63 6.98 6.86
C MET A 130 7.75 7.86 6.27
N ARG A 131 7.45 9.15 6.02
CA ARG A 131 8.48 10.10 5.56
C ARG A 131 9.51 10.40 6.65
N ARG A 132 9.11 10.53 7.91
CA ARG A 132 10.01 10.82 9.03
C ARG A 132 11.07 9.73 9.21
N VAL A 133 10.62 8.47 9.20
CA VAL A 133 11.53 7.33 9.42
C VAL A 133 12.40 6.98 8.21
N LEU A 134 12.02 7.44 7.00
CA LEU A 134 12.85 7.29 5.80
C LEU A 134 14.09 8.20 5.85
N ALA A 135 15.23 7.65 5.48
CA ALA A 135 16.45 8.42 5.23
C ALA A 135 16.27 9.39 4.04
N PRO A 136 17.04 10.49 3.97
CA PRO A 136 17.08 11.34 2.77
C PRO A 136 17.44 10.50 1.54
N GLY A 137 16.70 10.66 0.44
CA GLY A 137 16.82 9.83 -0.76
C GLY A 137 16.20 8.43 -0.64
N GLY A 138 15.66 8.07 0.53
CA GLY A 138 14.99 6.79 0.76
C GLY A 138 13.66 6.66 0.00
N ARG A 139 13.25 5.43 -0.21
CA ARG A 139 12.11 5.08 -1.06
C ARG A 139 10.90 4.58 -0.27
N LEU A 140 9.71 5.14 -0.53
CA LEU A 140 8.43 4.60 -0.11
C LEU A 140 7.79 3.84 -1.27
N VAL A 141 7.42 2.58 -1.04
CA VAL A 141 6.62 1.76 -1.96
C VAL A 141 5.22 1.62 -1.37
N LEU A 142 4.25 2.31 -1.95
CA LEU A 142 2.86 2.32 -1.52
C LEU A 142 1.99 1.60 -2.53
N ARG A 143 1.23 0.58 -2.12
CA ARG A 143 0.21 -0.06 -2.96
C ARG A 143 -1.13 -0.09 -2.22
N CYS A 144 -2.20 0.22 -2.95
CA CYS A 144 -3.56 0.22 -2.42
C CYS A 144 -4.60 0.03 -3.54
N PRO A 145 -5.87 -0.21 -3.20
CA PRO A 145 -6.96 -0.23 -4.16
C PRO A 145 -7.13 1.11 -4.86
N HIS A 146 -7.32 1.07 -6.18
CA HIS A 146 -7.57 2.24 -7.02
C HIS A 146 -9.06 2.38 -7.33
N ALA A 147 -9.53 3.63 -7.42
CA ALA A 147 -10.92 3.98 -7.78
C ALA A 147 -11.18 3.79 -9.29
N GLY A 148 -10.90 2.59 -9.79
CA GLY A 148 -11.11 2.19 -11.18
C GLY A 148 -12.55 1.81 -11.49
N LEU A 149 -12.77 1.34 -12.73
CA LEU A 149 -14.11 1.08 -13.27
C LEU A 149 -14.91 0.05 -12.46
N PHE A 150 -14.25 -0.99 -11.94
CA PHE A 150 -14.88 -2.08 -11.19
C PHE A 150 -14.58 -2.05 -9.69
N SER A 151 -14.14 -0.91 -9.14
CA SER A 151 -13.90 -0.73 -7.70
C SER A 151 -15.13 -1.04 -6.83
N TRP A 152 -16.33 -0.91 -7.40
CA TRP A 152 -17.59 -1.26 -6.73
C TRP A 152 -17.76 -2.77 -6.48
N LEU A 153 -16.99 -3.67 -7.14
CA LEU A 153 -16.99 -5.11 -6.91
C LEU A 153 -16.15 -5.53 -5.71
N ASP A 154 -15.50 -4.60 -5.01
CA ASP A 154 -14.69 -4.93 -3.85
C ASP A 154 -15.48 -5.72 -2.80
N ALA A 155 -15.02 -6.96 -2.57
CA ALA A 155 -15.62 -7.88 -1.61
C ALA A 155 -15.55 -7.36 -0.16
N GLN A 156 -14.55 -6.54 0.18
CA GLN A 156 -14.40 -5.94 1.50
C GLN A 156 -15.55 -4.98 1.81
N ASN A 157 -16.04 -4.26 0.80
CA ASN A 157 -17.13 -3.31 0.93
C ASN A 157 -18.54 -3.95 0.88
N PHE A 158 -18.63 -5.24 0.59
CA PHE A 158 -19.92 -5.94 0.46
C PHE A 158 -20.80 -5.79 1.70
N ARG A 159 -20.23 -5.86 2.90
CA ARG A 159 -20.94 -5.71 4.19
C ARG A 159 -21.56 -4.32 4.39
N PHE A 160 -20.92 -3.28 3.87
CA PHE A 160 -21.38 -1.90 3.96
C PHE A 160 -22.45 -1.60 2.89
N ARG A 161 -22.31 -2.19 1.70
CA ARG A 161 -23.23 -2.00 0.58
C ARG A 161 -24.53 -2.78 0.76
N PHE A 162 -24.42 -4.02 1.28
CA PHE A 162 -25.55 -4.95 1.42
C PHE A 162 -25.61 -5.53 2.84
N PRO A 163 -25.82 -4.68 3.89
CA PRO A 163 -25.70 -5.12 5.29
C PRO A 163 -26.71 -6.21 5.67
N ARG A 164 -27.94 -6.14 5.12
CA ARG A 164 -28.96 -7.16 5.38
C ARG A 164 -28.61 -8.52 4.76
N LEU A 165 -28.11 -8.50 3.52
CA LEU A 165 -27.67 -9.71 2.81
C LEU A 165 -26.41 -10.28 3.47
N TYR A 166 -25.46 -9.42 3.84
CA TYR A 166 -24.26 -9.83 4.57
C TYR A 166 -24.61 -10.55 5.87
N LYS A 167 -25.49 -9.99 6.72
CA LYS A 167 -25.97 -10.63 7.96
C LYS A 167 -26.63 -11.99 7.72
N LYS A 168 -27.36 -12.15 6.61
CA LYS A 168 -28.00 -13.42 6.23
C LYS A 168 -27.00 -14.48 5.78
N LEU A 169 -25.97 -14.09 5.03
CA LEU A 169 -24.95 -14.99 4.46
C LEU A 169 -23.84 -15.31 5.48
N VAL A 170 -23.48 -14.35 6.32
CA VAL A 170 -22.41 -14.48 7.31
C VAL A 170 -23.04 -14.70 8.67
N ARG A 171 -23.39 -15.95 8.95
CA ARG A 171 -24.16 -16.34 10.13
C ARG A 171 -23.35 -16.43 11.42
N ASP A 172 -22.02 -16.13 11.44
CA ASP A 172 -21.23 -16.26 12.67
C ASP A 172 -20.00 -15.39 12.79
N GLY A 173 -19.81 -14.93 14.03
CA GLY A 173 -18.78 -14.09 14.62
C GLY A 173 -17.30 -14.48 14.48
N ASN A 174 -16.93 -15.32 13.51
CA ASN A 174 -15.54 -15.74 13.34
C ASN A 174 -14.69 -14.69 12.58
N ARG A 175 -15.36 -13.80 11.82
CA ARG A 175 -14.70 -12.65 11.15
C ARG A 175 -14.51 -11.48 12.12
N ASP A 176 -15.48 -11.29 13.03
CA ASP A 176 -15.38 -10.32 14.11
C ASP A 176 -14.21 -10.62 15.06
N LYS A 177 -13.76 -11.88 15.13
CA LYS A 177 -12.65 -12.27 15.98
C LYS A 177 -11.31 -11.69 15.51
N TYR A 178 -11.05 -11.71 14.18
CA TYR A 178 -9.82 -11.11 13.62
C TYR A 178 -9.74 -9.61 13.90
N TYR A 179 -10.86 -8.90 13.72
CA TYR A 179 -10.93 -7.45 13.95
C TYR A 179 -11.08 -7.09 15.43
N LYS A 180 -11.73 -7.93 16.25
CA LYS A 180 -11.79 -7.76 17.71
C LYS A 180 -10.41 -7.92 18.35
N ASP A 181 -9.59 -8.85 17.84
CA ASP A 181 -8.21 -9.05 18.32
C ASP A 181 -7.29 -7.89 17.88
N ALA A 182 -7.69 -7.11 16.89
CA ALA A 182 -6.94 -5.96 16.37
C ALA A 182 -7.34 -4.62 17.00
N GLU A 183 -8.42 -4.58 17.82
CA GLU A 183 -9.04 -3.32 18.32
C GLU A 183 -9.45 -2.36 17.17
N GLU A 184 -9.58 -2.89 15.94
CA GLU A 184 -9.92 -2.10 14.75
C GLU A 184 -11.42 -1.90 14.63
N GLU A 185 -11.84 -0.66 14.42
CA GLU A 185 -13.13 -0.37 13.84
C GLU A 185 -13.14 -0.81 12.37
N LEU A 186 -14.18 -1.55 12.00
CA LEU A 186 -14.41 -1.95 10.62
C LEU A 186 -14.76 -0.73 9.78
N VAL A 187 -13.80 -0.18 9.07
CA VAL A 187 -13.98 0.98 8.20
C VAL A 187 -14.31 0.57 6.76
N TRP A 188 -14.88 1.51 6.03
CA TRP A 188 -15.08 1.39 4.59
C TRP A 188 -13.72 1.27 3.89
N HIS A 189 -13.54 0.21 3.08
CA HIS A 189 -12.34 0.01 2.28
C HIS A 189 -12.27 1.06 1.17
N HIS A 190 -11.41 2.06 1.35
CA HIS A 190 -11.33 3.22 0.46
C HIS A 190 -10.55 2.89 -0.81
N HIS A 191 -11.07 3.34 -1.96
CA HIS A 191 -10.37 3.25 -3.22
C HIS A 191 -9.85 4.62 -3.61
N PHE A 192 -8.54 4.72 -3.80
CA PHE A 192 -7.86 5.99 -4.05
C PHE A 192 -7.80 6.32 -5.54
N LYS A 193 -8.01 7.59 -5.89
CA LYS A 193 -7.54 8.14 -7.17
C LYS A 193 -6.05 8.43 -7.05
N HIS A 194 -5.30 8.30 -8.16
CA HIS A 194 -3.87 8.60 -8.15
C HIS A 194 -3.56 10.03 -7.67
N GLN A 195 -4.39 11.00 -8.07
CA GLN A 195 -4.22 12.40 -7.67
C GLN A 195 -4.43 12.59 -6.17
N GLU A 196 -5.41 11.92 -5.58
CA GLU A 196 -5.66 11.91 -4.13
C GLU A 196 -4.45 11.41 -3.35
N LEU A 197 -3.77 10.34 -3.82
CA LEU A 197 -2.55 9.83 -3.19
C LEU A 197 -1.39 10.82 -3.28
N ILE A 198 -1.25 11.51 -4.43
CA ILE A 198 -0.22 12.53 -4.62
C ILE A 198 -0.46 13.73 -3.70
N GLU A 199 -1.71 14.18 -3.60
CA GLU A 199 -2.12 15.26 -2.69
C GLU A 199 -1.90 14.87 -1.23
N LEU A 200 -2.24 13.63 -0.87
CA LEU A 200 -2.03 13.08 0.47
C LEU A 200 -0.54 12.95 0.83
N ALA A 201 0.31 12.60 -0.12
CA ALA A 201 1.75 12.57 0.06
C ALA A 201 2.30 13.97 0.37
N GLY A 202 1.75 15.01 -0.26
CA GLY A 202 2.17 16.38 -0.05
C GLY A 202 3.53 16.70 -0.69
N SER A 203 4.19 17.76 -0.19
CA SER A 203 5.50 18.20 -0.67
C SER A 203 6.65 17.35 -0.10
N GLY A 204 7.82 17.40 -0.75
CA GLY A 204 9.06 16.72 -0.30
C GLY A 204 9.16 15.28 -0.75
N TRP A 205 8.43 14.93 -1.81
CA TRP A 205 8.53 13.65 -2.50
C TRP A 205 8.77 13.85 -3.99
N GLU A 206 9.63 13.02 -4.54
CA GLU A 206 9.77 12.80 -5.97
C GLU A 206 9.01 11.52 -6.34
N ILE A 207 8.18 11.58 -7.39
CA ILE A 207 7.44 10.41 -7.86
C ILE A 207 8.37 9.64 -8.83
N GLU A 208 8.89 8.49 -8.41
CA GLU A 208 9.73 7.63 -9.26
C GLU A 208 8.90 6.75 -10.18
N ALA A 209 7.77 6.25 -9.69
CA ALA A 209 6.87 5.43 -10.50
C ALA A 209 5.42 5.53 -10.01
N CYS A 210 4.51 5.38 -10.97
CA CYS A 210 3.08 5.19 -10.73
C CYS A 210 2.59 4.05 -11.63
N GLN A 211 2.21 2.92 -11.05
CA GLN A 211 1.81 1.72 -11.77
C GLN A 211 0.34 1.43 -11.49
N PHE A 212 -0.34 0.93 -12.52
CA PHE A 212 -1.73 0.50 -12.42
C PHE A 212 -1.87 -0.96 -12.82
N GLY A 213 -2.77 -1.70 -12.20
CA GLY A 213 -2.98 -3.11 -12.53
C GLY A 213 -4.32 -3.66 -12.09
N GLY A 214 -4.71 -4.77 -12.73
CA GLY A 214 -5.99 -5.42 -12.48
C GLY A 214 -7.18 -4.62 -13.00
N LEU A 215 -8.26 -5.31 -13.31
CA LEU A 215 -9.51 -4.68 -13.77
C LEU A 215 -10.72 -5.31 -13.08
N ILE A 216 -11.14 -6.49 -13.54
CA ILE A 216 -12.36 -7.15 -13.09
C ILE A 216 -12.11 -8.55 -12.52
N LEU A 217 -11.12 -9.28 -13.04
CA LEU A 217 -10.82 -10.64 -12.57
C LEU A 217 -10.26 -10.61 -11.16
N PHE A 218 -9.47 -9.59 -10.79
CA PHE A 218 -8.96 -9.44 -9.44
C PHE A 218 -10.08 -9.42 -8.40
N PRO A 219 -11.07 -8.49 -8.43
CA PRO A 219 -12.16 -8.49 -7.46
C PRO A 219 -13.09 -9.72 -7.58
N ILE A 220 -13.30 -10.26 -8.79
CA ILE A 220 -14.10 -11.49 -8.97
C ILE A 220 -13.42 -12.68 -8.32
N THR A 221 -12.12 -12.86 -8.52
CA THR A 221 -11.38 -13.98 -7.90
C THR A 221 -11.36 -13.85 -6.38
N ASP A 222 -11.35 -12.64 -5.83
CA ASP A 222 -11.45 -12.42 -4.39
C ASP A 222 -12.83 -12.85 -3.85
N ILE A 223 -13.90 -12.51 -4.54
CA ILE A 223 -15.25 -12.98 -4.22
C ILE A 223 -15.33 -14.52 -4.27
N LEU A 224 -14.75 -15.13 -5.31
CA LEU A 224 -14.77 -16.60 -5.48
C LEU A 224 -13.90 -17.34 -4.45
N ARG A 225 -12.84 -16.72 -3.94
CA ARG A 225 -12.01 -17.28 -2.86
C ARG A 225 -12.68 -17.18 -1.49
N TRP A 226 -13.61 -16.26 -1.30
CA TRP A 226 -14.26 -16.00 -0.03
C TRP A 226 -14.81 -17.25 0.70
N PRO A 227 -15.53 -18.21 0.05
CA PRO A 227 -15.98 -19.44 0.71
C PRO A 227 -14.83 -20.29 1.27
N PHE A 228 -13.70 -20.34 0.58
CA PHE A 228 -12.52 -21.12 1.00
C PHE A 228 -11.84 -20.50 2.22
N TYR A 229 -11.74 -19.15 2.28
CA TYR A 229 -11.27 -18.44 3.47
C TYR A 229 -12.17 -18.73 4.67
N ARG A 230 -13.47 -18.71 4.46
CA ARG A 230 -14.44 -19.01 5.51
C ARG A 230 -14.32 -20.44 6.05
N LEU A 231 -14.08 -21.40 5.19
CA LEU A 231 -13.90 -22.81 5.54
C LEU A 231 -12.48 -23.14 6.03
N LYS A 232 -11.58 -22.15 6.12
CA LYS A 232 -10.13 -22.33 6.41
C LYS A 232 -9.45 -23.33 5.46
N ARG A 233 -9.93 -23.47 4.23
CA ARG A 233 -9.42 -24.36 3.18
C ARG A 233 -8.73 -23.58 2.08
N THR A 234 -7.77 -22.72 2.44
CA THR A 234 -7.08 -21.84 1.50
C THR A 234 -5.96 -22.53 0.71
N ASN A 235 -5.41 -23.62 1.23
CA ASN A 235 -4.35 -24.37 0.56
C ASN A 235 -4.92 -25.48 -0.34
N ASN A 236 -5.49 -25.10 -1.50
CA ASN A 236 -6.00 -26.07 -2.50
C ASN A 236 -5.77 -25.55 -3.93
N PHE A 237 -5.94 -26.43 -4.91
CA PHE A 237 -5.66 -26.09 -6.31
C PHE A 237 -6.57 -25.01 -6.89
N VAL A 238 -7.82 -24.91 -6.42
CA VAL A 238 -8.80 -23.89 -6.87
C VAL A 238 -8.32 -22.51 -6.44
N VAL A 239 -8.01 -22.34 -5.15
CA VAL A 239 -7.54 -21.05 -4.61
C VAL A 239 -6.24 -20.64 -5.31
N ARG A 240 -5.28 -21.55 -5.47
CA ARG A 240 -4.04 -21.27 -6.21
C ARG A 240 -4.28 -20.91 -7.68
N GLY A 241 -5.28 -21.53 -8.33
CA GLY A 241 -5.68 -21.18 -9.69
C GLY A 241 -6.26 -19.75 -9.78
N LEU A 242 -7.15 -19.40 -8.85
CA LEU A 242 -7.73 -18.06 -8.75
C LEU A 242 -6.67 -17.00 -8.46
N GLU A 243 -5.71 -17.29 -7.58
CA GLU A 243 -4.58 -16.40 -7.27
C GLU A 243 -3.69 -16.15 -8.49
N LYS A 244 -3.42 -17.19 -9.29
CA LYS A 244 -2.67 -17.04 -10.55
C LYS A 244 -3.42 -16.15 -11.55
N ILE A 245 -4.73 -16.34 -11.70
CA ILE A 245 -5.58 -15.52 -12.58
C ILE A 245 -5.58 -14.05 -12.11
N ALA A 246 -5.77 -13.82 -10.82
CA ALA A 246 -5.71 -12.49 -10.22
C ALA A 246 -4.34 -11.84 -10.44
N GLY A 247 -3.23 -12.57 -10.19
CA GLY A 247 -1.88 -12.08 -10.40
C GLY A 247 -1.56 -11.78 -11.86
N TRP A 248 -2.04 -12.61 -12.79
CA TRP A 248 -1.90 -12.35 -14.22
C TRP A 248 -2.60 -11.06 -14.64
N GLU A 249 -3.85 -10.84 -14.22
CA GLU A 249 -4.57 -9.61 -14.55
C GLU A 249 -3.94 -8.39 -13.85
N LEU A 250 -3.48 -8.53 -12.61
CA LEU A 250 -2.81 -7.46 -11.88
C LEU A 250 -1.57 -6.95 -12.62
N ALA A 251 -0.92 -7.81 -13.42
CA ALA A 251 0.19 -7.45 -14.27
C ALA A 251 -0.22 -6.62 -15.51
N ILE A 252 -1.50 -6.52 -15.85
CA ILE A 252 -2.01 -5.77 -17.00
C ILE A 252 -2.40 -4.34 -16.56
N ASP A 253 -1.92 -3.37 -17.32
CA ASP A 253 -2.21 -1.96 -17.08
C ASP A 253 -3.45 -1.52 -17.86
N PHE A 254 -4.53 -1.26 -17.16
CA PHE A 254 -5.78 -0.71 -17.71
C PHE A 254 -5.93 0.80 -17.44
N GLY A 255 -4.85 1.46 -17.05
CA GLY A 255 -4.84 2.89 -16.74
C GLY A 255 -5.76 3.26 -15.60
N LYS A 256 -6.48 4.35 -15.77
CA LYS A 256 -7.44 4.85 -14.78
C LYS A 256 -8.62 3.90 -14.50
N SER A 257 -8.80 2.85 -15.31
CA SER A 257 -9.81 1.81 -15.08
C SER A 257 -9.32 0.69 -14.17
N SER A 258 -8.02 0.63 -13.87
CA SER A 258 -7.41 -0.43 -13.05
C SER A 258 -7.96 -0.47 -11.63
N PHE A 259 -7.96 -1.67 -11.03
CA PHE A 259 -8.41 -1.90 -9.66
C PHE A 259 -7.36 -1.56 -8.61
N GLY A 260 -6.08 -1.73 -8.91
CA GLY A 260 -4.95 -1.44 -8.01
C GLY A 260 -4.03 -0.34 -8.54
N ILE A 261 -3.40 0.36 -7.61
CA ILE A 261 -2.35 1.36 -7.87
C ILE A 261 -1.14 1.08 -6.98
N LEU A 262 0.05 1.19 -7.56
CA LEU A 262 1.31 1.19 -6.84
C LEU A 262 2.04 2.49 -7.13
N LEU A 263 2.42 3.20 -6.09
CA LEU A 263 3.14 4.46 -6.15
C LEU A 263 4.51 4.30 -5.49
N VAL A 264 5.55 4.72 -6.17
CA VAL A 264 6.92 4.73 -5.65
C VAL A 264 7.36 6.17 -5.50
N LEU A 265 7.68 6.55 -4.28
CA LEU A 265 8.06 7.90 -3.89
C LEU A 265 9.46 7.90 -3.30
N ARG A 266 10.29 8.88 -3.70
CA ARG A 266 11.61 9.14 -3.11
C ARG A 266 11.52 10.36 -2.20
N LYS A 267 12.05 10.25 -0.97
CA LYS A 267 12.15 11.37 -0.04
C LYS A 267 13.21 12.36 -0.55
N GLN A 268 12.82 13.62 -0.72
CA GLN A 268 13.70 14.74 -1.01
C GLN A 268 14.36 15.32 0.22
#